data_6f8ac47f55fddef5ea1c6150e48ccd0d
#
_entry.id   6f8ac47f55fddef5ea1c6150e48ccd0d
#
_cell.length_a   1.000
_cell.length_b   1.000
_cell.length_c   1.000
_cell.angle_alpha   90.00
_cell.angle_beta   90.00
_cell.angle_gamma   90.00
#
_symmetry.space_group_name_H-M   'P 1'
#
loop_
_entity.id
_entity.type
_entity.pdbx_description
1 polymer ?
#
loop_
_entity_poly.entity_id
_entity_poly.type
_entity_poly.pdbx_seq_one_letter_code
_entity_poly.pdbx_strand_id
1 'polypeptide(L)'
;MAGTREINKGGLEIRGICSQAATAEAVDFPCVEQVALLRRQLRDHRPEVVALVTSLPPEELSAAQWLKDNRAAWGIESGLHQRLDGSHLDDLCRVRQPHSMLVMGMVGRFSNSVCMHWRSRRKKPEHKTTTDFFTAMNAEHHRYAIRSLHARQPSLKTSS
;
A
#
# COMPACT_ATOMS: atom_id res chain seq x y z
N MET A 1 -19.94 6.84 -13.09
CA MET A 1 -18.66 6.88 -13.85
C MET A 1 -17.76 7.96 -13.27
N ALA A 2 -16.46 7.67 -13.10
CA ALA A 2 -15.46 8.62 -12.65
C ALA A 2 -14.13 8.38 -13.37
N GLY A 3 -13.24 9.37 -13.39
CA GLY A 3 -11.91 9.22 -13.99
C GLY A 3 -10.87 10.13 -13.35
N THR A 4 -9.61 9.70 -13.39
CA THR A 4 -8.45 10.48 -12.95
C THR A 4 -7.38 10.48 -14.03
N ARG A 5 -6.58 11.56 -14.03
CA ARG A 5 -5.43 11.71 -14.91
C ARG A 5 -4.26 12.18 -14.05
N GLU A 6 -3.21 11.40 -13.99
CA GLU A 6 -2.08 11.64 -13.10
C GLU A 6 -0.74 11.32 -13.78
N ILE A 7 0.35 11.90 -13.27
CA ILE A 7 1.71 11.53 -13.67
C ILE A 7 2.22 10.48 -12.67
N ASN A 8 2.48 9.27 -13.15
CA ASN A 8 3.00 8.18 -12.34
C ASN A 8 4.30 7.66 -12.95
N LYS A 9 5.37 7.60 -12.16
CA LYS A 9 6.72 7.19 -12.60
C LYS A 9 7.19 7.86 -13.90
N GLY A 10 6.87 9.17 -14.05
CA GLY A 10 7.25 9.95 -15.24
C GLY A 10 6.36 9.74 -16.47
N GLY A 11 5.35 8.88 -16.42
CA GLY A 11 4.37 8.66 -17.48
C GLY A 11 2.96 9.15 -17.11
N LEU A 12 2.19 9.53 -18.14
CA LEU A 12 0.78 9.88 -17.96
C LEU A 12 -0.03 8.60 -17.74
N GLU A 13 -0.71 8.51 -16.61
CA GLU A 13 -1.65 7.45 -16.29
C GLU A 13 -3.08 7.99 -16.31
N ILE A 14 -3.95 7.35 -17.08
CA ILE A 14 -5.38 7.64 -17.15
C ILE A 14 -6.13 6.44 -16.57
N ARG A 15 -7.01 6.70 -15.61
CA ARG A 15 -7.90 5.71 -15.03
C ARG A 15 -9.33 6.15 -15.17
N GLY A 16 -10.21 5.23 -15.58
CA GLY A 16 -11.64 5.44 -15.62
C GLY A 16 -12.34 4.27 -14.97
N ILE A 17 -13.38 4.52 -14.21
CA ILE A 17 -14.23 3.49 -13.60
C ILE A 17 -15.69 3.72 -13.95
N CYS A 18 -16.36 2.65 -14.27
CA CYS A 18 -17.81 2.58 -14.45
C CYS A 18 -18.35 1.54 -13.47
N SER A 19 -19.24 1.94 -12.58
CA SER A 19 -19.87 1.03 -11.61
C SER A 19 -21.39 1.01 -11.79
N GLN A 20 -21.98 -0.11 -11.42
CA GLN A 20 -23.43 -0.32 -11.37
C GLN A 20 -23.80 -1.24 -10.23
N ALA A 21 -25.04 -1.15 -9.75
CA ALA A 21 -25.60 -2.11 -8.82
C ALA A 21 -25.62 -3.52 -9.43
N ALA A 22 -25.39 -4.52 -8.61
CA ALA A 22 -25.45 -5.93 -8.99
C ALA A 22 -25.94 -6.77 -7.82
N THR A 23 -26.44 -7.96 -8.10
CA THR A 23 -26.83 -8.92 -7.07
C THR A 23 -25.87 -10.10 -7.04
N ALA A 24 -25.81 -10.80 -5.91
CA ALA A 24 -24.97 -11.98 -5.73
C ALA A 24 -25.28 -13.05 -6.80
N GLU A 25 -26.54 -13.23 -7.18
CA GLU A 25 -26.97 -14.21 -8.18
C GLU A 25 -26.51 -13.83 -9.59
N ALA A 26 -26.50 -12.53 -9.92
CA ALA A 26 -26.10 -12.06 -11.25
C ALA A 26 -24.59 -12.20 -11.51
N VAL A 27 -23.78 -12.22 -10.46
CA VAL A 27 -22.31 -12.23 -10.55
C VAL A 27 -21.72 -13.57 -10.09
N ASP A 28 -22.54 -14.44 -9.49
CA ASP A 28 -22.11 -15.68 -8.83
C ASP A 28 -21.01 -15.45 -7.78
N PHE A 29 -21.19 -14.39 -6.99
CA PHE A 29 -20.27 -14.04 -5.91
C PHE A 29 -21.04 -13.56 -4.68
N PRO A 30 -20.80 -14.10 -3.47
CA PRO A 30 -21.59 -13.78 -2.29
C PRO A 30 -21.44 -12.32 -1.86
N CYS A 31 -22.54 -11.76 -1.35
CA CYS A 31 -22.59 -10.41 -0.76
C CYS A 31 -22.23 -9.27 -1.72
N VAL A 32 -22.37 -9.44 -3.03
CA VAL A 32 -22.12 -8.35 -3.99
C VAL A 32 -23.32 -7.40 -4.02
N GLU A 33 -23.03 -6.11 -3.91
CA GLU A 33 -23.99 -5.00 -4.07
C GLU A 33 -23.64 -4.12 -5.29
N GLN A 34 -22.36 -4.08 -5.68
CA GLN A 34 -21.92 -3.38 -6.88
C GLN A 34 -20.82 -4.15 -7.62
N VAL A 35 -20.83 -3.96 -8.95
CA VAL A 35 -19.73 -4.32 -9.85
C VAL A 35 -19.16 -3.08 -10.52
N ALA A 36 -17.89 -3.10 -10.86
CA ALA A 36 -17.28 -2.04 -11.63
C ALA A 36 -16.25 -2.58 -12.62
N LEU A 37 -16.08 -1.84 -13.72
CA LEU A 37 -14.98 -2.01 -14.66
C LEU A 37 -14.03 -0.83 -14.49
N LEU A 38 -12.80 -1.12 -14.05
CA LEU A 38 -11.71 -0.18 -13.98
C LEU A 38 -10.86 -0.32 -15.24
N ARG A 39 -10.79 0.74 -16.05
CA ARG A 39 -9.86 0.86 -17.16
C ARG A 39 -8.67 1.69 -16.72
N ARG A 40 -7.48 1.13 -16.89
CA ARG A 40 -6.20 1.80 -16.66
C ARG A 40 -5.41 1.88 -17.95
N GLN A 41 -4.87 3.04 -18.26
CA GLN A 41 -3.98 3.24 -19.40
C GLN A 41 -2.76 4.02 -18.98
N LEU A 42 -1.60 3.42 -19.14
CA LEU A 42 -0.31 4.07 -19.06
C LEU A 42 0.13 4.43 -20.47
N ARG A 43 0.78 5.58 -20.66
CA ARG A 43 1.05 6.25 -21.94
C ARG A 43 1.34 5.32 -23.12
N ASP A 44 2.28 4.39 -22.97
CA ASP A 44 2.78 3.54 -24.07
C ASP A 44 2.36 2.06 -23.91
N HIS A 45 1.44 1.76 -22.98
CA HIS A 45 0.96 0.41 -22.73
C HIS A 45 -0.46 0.20 -23.24
N ARG A 46 -0.79 -1.05 -23.56
CA ARG A 46 -2.19 -1.40 -23.85
C ARG A 46 -3.07 -1.10 -22.64
N PRO A 47 -4.31 -0.63 -22.87
CA PRO A 47 -5.23 -0.42 -21.75
C PRO A 47 -5.50 -1.75 -21.05
N GLU A 48 -5.43 -1.71 -19.73
CA GLU A 48 -5.80 -2.79 -18.85
C GLU A 48 -7.24 -2.56 -18.35
N VAL A 49 -8.04 -3.61 -18.34
CA VAL A 49 -9.39 -3.57 -17.77
C VAL A 49 -9.50 -4.62 -16.68
N VAL A 50 -9.92 -4.18 -15.50
CA VAL A 50 -10.09 -5.03 -14.32
C VAL A 50 -11.53 -4.96 -13.86
N ALA A 51 -12.15 -6.14 -13.66
CA ALA A 51 -13.45 -6.24 -13.01
C ALA A 51 -13.26 -6.20 -11.47
N LEU A 52 -14.09 -5.42 -10.81
CA LEU A 52 -14.09 -5.24 -9.37
C LEU A 52 -15.49 -5.52 -8.82
N VAL A 53 -15.56 -6.04 -7.61
CA VAL A 53 -16.79 -6.28 -6.87
C VAL A 53 -16.69 -5.68 -5.47
N THR A 54 -17.83 -5.30 -4.90
CA THR A 54 -17.91 -4.82 -3.50
C THR A 54 -19.25 -5.18 -2.89
N SER A 55 -19.26 -5.32 -1.56
CA SER A 55 -20.47 -5.48 -0.75
C SER A 55 -21.04 -4.14 -0.27
N LEU A 56 -20.50 -3.01 -0.73
CA LEU A 56 -21.07 -1.70 -0.43
C LEU A 56 -22.10 -1.31 -1.49
N PRO A 57 -23.28 -0.81 -1.09
CA PRO A 57 -24.30 -0.36 -2.03
C PRO A 57 -23.90 0.96 -2.73
N PRO A 58 -24.54 1.30 -3.87
CA PRO A 58 -24.21 2.50 -4.65
C PRO A 58 -24.33 3.82 -3.88
N GLU A 59 -25.16 3.86 -2.84
CA GLU A 59 -25.39 5.03 -1.97
C GLU A 59 -24.20 5.29 -1.06
N GLU A 60 -23.48 4.23 -0.65
CA GLU A 60 -22.33 4.32 0.25
C GLU A 60 -21.01 4.45 -0.49
N LEU A 61 -20.91 3.91 -1.72
CA LEU A 61 -19.66 3.91 -2.48
C LEU A 61 -19.86 4.45 -3.89
N SER A 62 -19.56 5.73 -4.07
CA SER A 62 -19.57 6.36 -5.39
C SER A 62 -18.41 5.87 -6.26
N ALA A 63 -18.56 5.99 -7.60
CA ALA A 63 -17.50 5.62 -8.55
C ALA A 63 -16.17 6.37 -8.30
N ALA A 64 -16.25 7.63 -7.86
CA ALA A 64 -15.06 8.43 -7.52
C ALA A 64 -14.36 7.91 -6.27
N GLN A 65 -15.13 7.57 -5.23
CA GLN A 65 -14.59 7.00 -4.01
C GLN A 65 -14.00 5.61 -4.28
N TRP A 66 -14.67 4.77 -5.06
CA TRP A 66 -14.17 3.46 -5.44
C TRP A 66 -12.83 3.52 -6.16
N LEU A 67 -12.67 4.49 -7.08
CA LEU A 67 -11.39 4.71 -7.77
C LEU A 67 -10.26 5.08 -6.79
N LYS A 68 -10.57 5.91 -5.80
CA LYS A 68 -9.64 6.31 -4.72
C LYS A 68 -9.28 5.13 -3.80
N ASP A 69 -10.27 4.35 -3.38
CA ASP A 69 -10.08 3.23 -2.46
C ASP A 69 -9.32 2.08 -3.14
N ASN A 70 -9.61 1.78 -4.41
CA ASN A 70 -8.84 0.84 -5.21
C ASN A 70 -7.36 1.27 -5.28
N ARG A 71 -7.09 2.56 -5.48
CA ARG A 71 -5.72 3.07 -5.48
C ARG A 71 -5.05 2.94 -4.10
N ALA A 72 -5.78 3.19 -3.03
CA ALA A 72 -5.27 3.05 -1.66
C ALA A 72 -4.95 1.58 -1.34
N ALA A 73 -5.79 0.63 -1.77
CA ALA A 73 -5.56 -0.79 -1.62
C ALA A 73 -4.24 -1.26 -2.27
N TRP A 74 -3.94 -0.79 -3.49
CA TRP A 74 -2.64 -1.04 -4.14
C TRP A 74 -1.46 -0.47 -3.38
N GLY A 75 -1.67 0.53 -2.52
CA GLY A 75 -0.66 1.07 -1.62
C GLY A 75 -0.15 0.06 -0.60
N ILE A 76 -0.95 -0.95 -0.24
CA ILE A 76 -0.55 -2.05 0.66
C ILE A 76 0.49 -2.92 -0.04
N GLU A 77 0.25 -3.34 -1.29
CA GLU A 77 1.19 -4.15 -2.06
C GLU A 77 2.50 -3.39 -2.35
N SER A 78 2.40 -2.23 -2.98
CA SER A 78 3.59 -1.44 -3.34
C SER A 78 4.27 -0.79 -2.12
N GLY A 79 3.53 -0.60 -1.04
CA GLY A 79 4.02 0.05 0.17
C GLY A 79 4.56 -0.91 1.22
N LEU A 80 3.82 -1.94 1.59
CA LEU A 80 4.18 -2.88 2.64
C LEU A 80 4.85 -4.14 2.08
N HIS A 81 4.16 -4.90 1.21
CA HIS A 81 4.67 -6.17 0.71
C HIS A 81 5.96 -5.99 -0.08
N GLN A 82 6.02 -5.07 -1.02
CA GLN A 82 7.24 -4.80 -1.77
C GLN A 82 8.45 -4.46 -0.88
N ARG A 83 8.23 -3.82 0.28
CA ARG A 83 9.32 -3.56 1.23
C ARG A 83 9.73 -4.79 2.02
N LEU A 84 8.77 -5.61 2.44
CA LEU A 84 9.05 -6.87 3.11
C LEU A 84 9.79 -7.84 2.17
N ASP A 85 9.31 -7.98 0.95
CA ASP A 85 9.88 -8.91 -0.03
C ASP A 85 11.21 -8.38 -0.61
N GLY A 86 11.25 -7.11 -1.01
CA GLY A 86 12.43 -6.53 -1.65
C GLY A 86 13.53 -6.09 -0.69
N SER A 87 13.19 -5.52 0.47
CA SER A 87 14.17 -4.95 1.41
C SER A 87 14.50 -5.87 2.57
N HIS A 88 13.53 -6.64 3.06
CA HIS A 88 13.72 -7.62 4.13
C HIS A 88 13.93 -9.04 3.60
N LEU A 89 13.73 -9.27 2.31
CA LEU A 89 13.90 -10.57 1.65
C LEU A 89 13.06 -11.68 2.29
N ASP A 90 11.84 -11.36 2.72
CA ASP A 90 10.94 -12.30 3.40
C ASP A 90 10.68 -13.53 2.52
N ASP A 91 10.50 -13.38 1.21
CA ASP A 91 10.30 -14.46 0.25
C ASP A 91 11.51 -15.39 0.11
N LEU A 92 12.70 -14.92 0.42
CA LEU A 92 13.95 -15.70 0.41
C LEU A 92 14.24 -16.37 1.76
N CYS A 93 13.38 -16.14 2.76
CA CYS A 93 13.54 -16.71 4.10
C CYS A 93 13.40 -18.23 4.05
N ARG A 94 14.47 -18.94 4.45
CA ARG A 94 14.50 -20.41 4.49
C ARG A 94 14.08 -21.00 5.84
N VAL A 95 13.65 -20.18 6.77
CA VAL A 95 13.13 -20.63 8.07
C VAL A 95 11.83 -21.38 7.85
N ARG A 96 11.75 -22.62 8.32
CA ARG A 96 10.57 -23.50 8.16
C ARG A 96 9.81 -23.73 9.46
N GLN A 97 10.43 -23.43 10.59
CA GLN A 97 9.79 -23.60 11.90
C GLN A 97 8.71 -22.53 12.10
N PRO A 98 7.45 -22.89 12.38
CA PRO A 98 6.33 -21.93 12.44
C PRO A 98 6.54 -20.79 13.43
N HIS A 99 7.04 -21.07 14.64
CA HIS A 99 7.30 -20.03 15.64
C HIS A 99 8.39 -19.06 15.20
N SER A 100 9.45 -19.56 14.57
CA SER A 100 10.52 -18.70 14.05
C SER A 100 10.05 -17.84 12.89
N MET A 101 9.20 -18.37 12.00
CA MET A 101 8.57 -17.59 10.93
C MET A 101 7.67 -16.49 11.48
N LEU A 102 6.89 -16.78 12.52
CA LEU A 102 6.05 -15.79 13.18
C LEU A 102 6.89 -14.65 13.77
N VAL A 103 7.93 -14.99 14.51
CA VAL A 103 8.83 -13.98 15.12
C VAL A 103 9.51 -13.13 14.05
N MET A 104 10.06 -13.75 13.00
CA MET A 104 10.71 -13.02 11.89
C MET A 104 9.72 -12.09 11.19
N GLY A 105 8.51 -12.57 10.90
CA GLY A 105 7.47 -11.75 10.31
C GLY A 105 7.03 -10.57 11.20
N MET A 106 6.98 -10.76 12.52
CA MET A 106 6.71 -9.67 13.47
C MET A 106 7.83 -8.63 13.48
N VAL A 107 9.09 -9.07 13.51
CA VAL A 107 10.26 -8.19 13.47
C VAL A 107 10.32 -7.41 12.16
N GLY A 108 10.07 -8.05 11.01
CA GLY A 108 10.01 -7.40 9.70
C GLY A 108 8.94 -6.30 9.65
N ARG A 109 7.71 -6.60 10.11
CA ARG A 109 6.62 -5.61 10.18
C ARG A 109 6.91 -4.46 11.14
N PHE A 110 7.50 -4.76 12.29
CA PHE A 110 7.94 -3.73 13.24
C PHE A 110 9.00 -2.81 12.61
N SER A 111 10.03 -3.39 11.99
CA SER A 111 11.08 -2.64 11.28
C SER A 111 10.50 -1.75 10.19
N ASN A 112 9.56 -2.27 9.39
CA ASN A 112 8.86 -1.47 8.38
C ASN A 112 8.06 -0.32 9.01
N SER A 113 7.39 -0.53 10.13
CA SER A 113 6.66 0.53 10.85
C SER A 113 7.59 1.64 11.35
N VAL A 114 8.74 1.27 11.89
CA VAL A 114 9.79 2.23 12.31
C VAL A 114 10.33 3.00 11.10
N CYS A 115 10.56 2.33 9.97
CA CYS A 115 10.98 2.95 8.72
C CYS A 115 9.95 3.99 8.23
N MET A 116 8.67 3.65 8.23
CA MET A 116 7.60 4.55 7.82
C MET A 116 7.49 5.76 8.75
N HIS A 117 7.61 5.53 10.06
CA HIS A 117 7.64 6.61 11.05
C HIS A 117 8.86 7.53 10.85
N TRP A 118 10.05 6.96 10.65
CA TRP A 118 11.27 7.72 10.35
C TRP A 118 11.11 8.54 9.08
N ARG A 119 10.56 7.95 8.02
CA ARG A 119 10.31 8.57 6.72
C ARG A 119 9.36 9.76 6.83
N SER A 120 8.24 9.62 7.53
CA SER A 120 7.21 10.66 7.69
C SER A 120 7.74 11.94 8.35
N ARG A 121 8.83 11.85 9.10
CA ARG A 121 9.47 13.00 9.77
C ARG A 121 10.52 13.72 8.92
N ARG A 122 10.73 13.32 7.67
CA ARG A 122 11.72 13.94 6.78
C ARG A 122 11.10 15.04 5.94
N LYS A 123 11.93 16.03 5.53
CA LYS A 123 11.46 17.18 4.71
C LYS A 123 10.87 16.77 3.37
N LYS A 124 11.34 15.65 2.79
CA LYS A 124 10.85 15.10 1.52
C LYS A 124 10.68 13.59 1.67
N PRO A 125 9.60 13.14 2.33
CA PRO A 125 9.40 11.73 2.63
C PRO A 125 9.27 10.85 1.37
N GLU A 126 8.77 11.41 0.28
CA GLU A 126 8.61 10.73 -1.01
C GLU A 126 9.94 10.33 -1.65
N HIS A 127 11.03 11.04 -1.37
CA HIS A 127 12.37 10.75 -1.86
C HIS A 127 13.18 9.81 -0.96
N LYS A 128 12.65 9.43 0.22
CA LYS A 128 13.36 8.57 1.16
C LYS A 128 13.05 7.10 0.92
N THR A 129 14.10 6.31 0.81
CA THR A 129 14.06 4.88 0.54
C THR A 129 14.30 4.06 1.82
N THR A 130 14.07 2.76 1.74
CA THR A 130 14.42 1.81 2.80
C THR A 130 15.94 1.75 3.02
N THR A 131 16.73 1.89 1.94
CA THR A 131 18.19 1.95 2.02
C THR A 131 18.67 3.17 2.82
N ASP A 132 18.06 4.35 2.59
CA ASP A 132 18.36 5.55 3.39
C ASP A 132 18.06 5.34 4.88
N PHE A 133 16.97 4.62 5.17
CA PHE A 133 16.62 4.27 6.54
C PHE A 133 17.66 3.37 7.17
N PHE A 134 18.06 2.28 6.54
CA PHE A 134 19.08 1.38 7.06
C PHE A 134 20.42 2.09 7.24
N THR A 135 20.83 2.93 6.29
CA THR A 135 22.05 3.75 6.42
C THR A 135 21.97 4.65 7.63
N ALA A 136 20.83 5.32 7.85
CA ALA A 136 20.65 6.18 9.02
C ALA A 136 20.63 5.39 10.34
N MET A 137 20.05 4.18 10.37
CA MET A 137 20.03 3.33 11.57
C MET A 137 21.39 2.74 11.91
N ASN A 138 22.22 2.46 10.89
CA ASN A 138 23.57 1.92 11.07
C ASN A 138 24.61 2.99 11.40
N ALA A 139 24.29 4.27 11.20
CA ALA A 139 25.20 5.36 11.51
C ALA A 139 25.49 5.45 13.01
N GLU A 140 26.67 5.97 13.38
CA GLU A 140 27.08 6.22 14.76
C GLU A 140 26.89 5.01 15.70
N HIS A 141 27.33 3.82 15.27
CA HIS A 141 27.20 2.58 16.07
C HIS A 141 25.77 2.31 16.53
N HIS A 142 24.79 2.49 15.64
CA HIS A 142 23.35 2.27 15.89
C HIS A 142 22.72 3.20 16.93
N ARG A 143 23.38 4.29 17.28
CA ARG A 143 22.93 5.21 18.35
C ARG A 143 21.51 5.75 18.07
N TYR A 144 21.20 6.04 16.81
CA TYR A 144 19.87 6.52 16.43
C TYR A 144 18.81 5.41 16.53
N ALA A 145 19.14 4.18 16.14
CA ALA A 145 18.25 3.04 16.28
C ALA A 145 17.89 2.78 17.74
N ILE A 146 18.89 2.76 18.61
CA ILE A 146 18.71 2.57 20.07
C ILE A 146 17.84 3.68 20.65
N ARG A 147 18.07 4.94 20.30
CA ARG A 147 17.23 6.07 20.73
C ARG A 147 15.79 5.93 20.27
N SER A 148 15.56 5.45 19.04
CA SER A 148 14.22 5.27 18.49
C SER A 148 13.43 4.19 19.24
N LEU A 149 14.09 3.13 19.69
CA LEU A 149 13.49 2.06 20.50
C LEU A 149 13.16 2.53 21.94
N HIS A 150 13.95 3.43 22.50
CA HIS A 150 13.73 3.97 23.85
C HIS A 150 12.80 5.19 23.89
N ALA A 151 12.36 5.71 22.75
CA ALA A 151 11.46 6.85 22.70
C ALA A 151 10.07 6.49 23.26
N ARG A 152 9.68 7.17 24.35
CA ARG A 152 8.43 6.88 25.11
C ARG A 152 7.13 7.09 24.32
N GLN A 153 7.15 7.80 23.20
CA GLN A 153 6.00 7.93 22.31
C GLN A 153 6.45 8.18 20.88
N PRO A 154 6.04 7.37 19.91
CA PRO A 154 5.88 7.85 18.55
C PRO A 154 4.76 8.88 18.61
N SER A 155 5.09 10.19 18.57
CA SER A 155 4.06 11.21 18.48
C SER A 155 3.38 11.07 17.13
N LEU A 156 2.24 10.39 17.12
CA LEU A 156 1.27 10.44 16.05
C LEU A 156 0.65 11.85 16.10
N LYS A 157 1.33 12.83 15.51
CA LYS A 157 0.67 14.07 15.14
C LYS A 157 -0.22 13.73 13.96
N THR A 158 -1.49 13.48 14.23
CA THR A 158 -2.54 13.67 13.24
C THR A 158 -2.49 15.12 12.82
N SER A 159 -2.07 15.37 11.58
CA SER A 159 -2.24 16.69 10.95
C SER A 159 -3.73 16.90 10.79
N SER A 160 -4.27 17.86 11.54
CA SER A 160 -5.57 18.49 11.27
C SER A 160 -5.51 19.20 9.93
#